data_22eb86c35e27f495f52cc3a3bad738be
#
_entry.id   22eb86c35e27f495f52cc3a3bad738be
#
_cell.length_a   1.000
_cell.length_b   1.000
_cell.length_c   1.000
_cell.angle_alpha   90.00
_cell.angle_beta   90.00
_cell.angle_gamma   90.00
#
_symmetry.space_group_name_H-M   'P 1'
#
loop_
_entity.id
_entity.type
_entity.pdbx_description
1 polymer ?
#
loop_
_entity_poly.entity_id
_entity_poly.type
_entity_poly.pdbx_seq_one_letter_code
_entity_poly.pdbx_strand_id
1 'polypeptide(L)' 'MFGLFGKSNAIEKLQRRHKKVLEESYKLSHTNRAASDQKAVEAEEIMKKIESLRAKSN' A
#
# COMPACT_ATOMS: atom_id res chain seq x y z
N MET A 1 12.43 -20.69 6.61
CA MET A 1 11.18 -20.98 5.92
C MET A 1 10.02 -20.19 6.48
N PHE A 2 9.83 -20.23 7.77
CA PHE A 2 8.76 -19.48 8.41
C PHE A 2 8.93 -17.97 8.26
N GLY A 3 10.17 -17.50 8.26
CA GLY A 3 10.41 -16.10 8.06
C GLY A 3 9.97 -15.62 6.69
N LEU A 4 10.10 -16.47 5.69
CA LEU A 4 9.66 -16.15 4.34
C LEU A 4 8.15 -16.01 4.28
N PHE A 5 7.44 -16.91 4.93
CA PHE A 5 6.00 -16.84 4.97
C PHE A 5 5.52 -15.56 5.65
N GLY A 6 6.17 -15.21 6.78
CA GLY A 6 5.81 -14.00 7.47
C GLY A 6 6.02 -12.76 6.63
N LYS A 7 7.14 -12.70 5.92
CA LYS A 7 7.43 -11.57 5.05
C LYS A 7 6.47 -11.52 3.87
N SER A 8 6.19 -12.67 3.28
CA SER A 8 5.22 -12.75 2.19
C SER A 8 3.85 -12.25 2.62
N ASN A 9 3.41 -12.67 3.79
CA ASN A 9 2.12 -12.24 4.31
C ASN A 9 2.08 -10.73 4.53
N ALA A 10 3.16 -10.18 5.05
CA ALA A 10 3.21 -8.74 5.28
C ALA A 10 3.12 -7.97 3.97
N ILE A 11 3.86 -8.42 2.97
CA ILE A 11 3.84 -7.79 1.64
C ILE A 11 2.45 -7.92 1.03
N GLU A 12 1.85 -9.09 1.12
CA GLU A 12 0.52 -9.32 0.58
C GLU A 12 -0.52 -8.40 1.20
N LYS A 13 -0.48 -8.28 2.52
CA LYS A 13 -1.40 -7.40 3.22
C LYS A 13 -1.22 -5.95 2.79
N LEU A 14 0.02 -5.53 2.65
CA LEU A 14 0.30 -4.16 2.21
C LEU A 14 -0.14 -3.94 0.78
N GLN A 15 0.02 -4.93 -0.08
CA GLN A 15 -0.43 -4.82 -1.45
C GLN A 15 -1.94 -4.67 -1.55
N ARG A 16 -2.67 -5.43 -0.76
CA ARG A 16 -4.12 -5.32 -0.70
C ARG A 16 -4.55 -3.96 -0.20
N ARG A 17 -3.87 -3.49 0.84
CA ARG A 17 -4.16 -2.18 1.39
C ARG A 17 -3.86 -1.08 0.40
N HIS A 18 -2.75 -1.20 -0.31
CA HIS A 18 -2.36 -0.25 -1.34
C HIS A 18 -3.45 -0.15 -2.41
N LYS A 19 -3.91 -1.30 -2.89
CA LYS A 19 -4.94 -1.34 -3.91
C LYS A 19 -6.23 -0.69 -3.41
N LYS A 20 -6.62 -1.00 -2.17
CA LYS A 20 -7.83 -0.44 -1.60
C LYS A 20 -7.74 1.07 -1.44
N VAL A 21 -6.60 1.56 -0.96
CA VAL A 21 -6.40 2.99 -0.79
C VAL A 21 -6.42 3.70 -2.13
N LEU A 22 -5.81 3.10 -3.15
CA LEU A 22 -5.85 3.67 -4.50
C LEU A 22 -7.27 3.75 -5.04
N GLU A 23 -8.07 2.72 -4.82
CA GLU A 23 -9.47 2.73 -5.24
C GLU A 23 -10.24 3.83 -4.54
N GLU A 24 -10.00 4.01 -3.25
CA GLU A 24 -10.65 5.07 -2.50
C GLU A 24 -10.21 6.44 -3.00
N SER A 25 -8.93 6.58 -3.29
CA SER A 25 -8.41 7.82 -3.85
C SER A 25 -9.11 8.14 -5.18
N TYR A 26 -9.27 7.13 -6.00
CA TYR A 26 -9.90 7.28 -7.30
C TYR A 26 -11.35 7.74 -7.17
N LYS A 27 -12.08 7.10 -6.26
CA LYS A 27 -13.47 7.48 -6.03
C LYS A 27 -13.58 8.90 -5.50
N LEU A 28 -12.71 9.26 -4.57
CA LEU A 28 -12.73 10.59 -3.97
C LEU A 28 -12.30 11.67 -4.94
N SER A 29 -11.57 11.32 -5.98
CA SER A 29 -11.12 12.31 -6.96
C SER A 29 -12.28 12.99 -7.66
N HIS A 30 -13.44 12.37 -7.68
CA HIS A 30 -14.64 12.95 -8.28
C HIS A 30 -15.45 13.80 -7.31
N THR A 31 -15.31 13.57 -6.02
CA THR A 31 -16.15 14.24 -5.03
C THR A 31 -15.35 15.10 -4.06
N ASN A 32 -14.16 14.68 -3.68
CA ASN A 32 -13.35 15.41 -2.71
C ASN A 32 -11.86 15.23 -3.05
N ARG A 33 -11.33 16.20 -3.77
CA ARG A 33 -9.97 16.13 -4.24
C ARG A 33 -8.94 16.16 -3.11
N ALA A 34 -9.20 16.94 -2.07
CA ALA A 34 -8.28 17.00 -0.93
C ALA A 34 -8.14 15.64 -0.26
N ALA A 35 -9.29 14.96 -0.04
CA ALA A 35 -9.26 13.63 0.54
C ALA A 35 -8.60 12.62 -0.40
N SER A 36 -8.81 12.78 -1.72
CA SER A 36 -8.18 11.93 -2.71
C SER A 36 -6.66 12.06 -2.65
N ASP A 37 -6.15 13.28 -2.53
CA ASP A 37 -4.72 13.53 -2.43
C ASP A 37 -4.13 12.88 -1.18
N GLN A 38 -4.86 12.96 -0.06
CA GLN A 38 -4.40 12.32 1.17
C GLN A 38 -4.30 10.81 1.01
N LYS A 39 -5.28 10.22 0.33
CA LYS A 39 -5.26 8.78 0.08
C LYS A 39 -4.11 8.41 -0.85
N ALA A 40 -3.82 9.25 -1.81
CA ALA A 40 -2.71 9.00 -2.73
C ALA A 40 -1.37 9.00 -1.98
N VAL A 41 -1.19 9.92 -1.04
CA VAL A 41 0.01 9.95 -0.21
C VAL A 41 0.09 8.71 0.66
N GLU A 42 -1.03 8.29 1.21
CA GLU A 42 -1.08 7.06 2.01
C GLU A 42 -0.67 5.85 1.19
N ALA A 43 -1.15 5.77 -0.05
CA ALA A 43 -0.78 4.68 -0.95
C ALA A 43 0.72 4.70 -1.23
N GLU A 44 1.30 5.88 -1.40
CA GLU A 44 2.74 6.00 -1.61
C GLU A 44 3.52 5.48 -0.43
N GLU A 45 3.10 5.80 0.77
CA GLU A 45 3.76 5.33 1.97
C GLU A 45 3.69 3.81 2.09
N ILE A 46 2.54 3.25 1.73
CA ILE A 46 2.39 1.80 1.72
C ILE A 46 3.34 1.17 0.71
N MET A 47 3.45 1.77 -0.46
CA MET A 47 4.36 1.26 -1.49
C MET A 47 5.81 1.30 -1.01
N LYS A 48 6.21 2.35 -0.30
CA LYS A 48 7.55 2.44 0.26
C LYS A 48 7.81 1.31 1.25
N LYS A 49 6.82 0.97 2.05
CA LYS A 49 6.96 -0.14 2.99
C LYS A 49 7.11 -1.46 2.26
N ILE A 50 6.35 -1.65 1.19
CA ILE A 50 6.47 -2.86 0.37
C ILE A 50 7.87 -2.98 -0.19
N GLU A 51 8.40 -1.90 -0.74
CA GLU A 51 9.74 -1.90 -1.32
C GLU A 51 10.80 -2.19 -0.25
N SER A 52 10.62 -1.61 0.92
CA SER A 52 11.54 -1.84 2.03
C SER A 52 11.56 -3.31 2.44
N LEU A 53 10.39 -3.92 2.52
CA LEU A 53 10.29 -5.33 2.87
C LEU A 53 10.89 -6.23 1.79
N ARG A 54 10.69 -5.87 0.53
CA ARG A 54 11.28 -6.62 -0.57
C ARG A 54 12.80 -6.56 -0.55
N ALA A 55 13.33 -5.38 -0.28
CA ALA A 55 14.78 -5.21 -0.20
C ALA A 55 15.35 -6.05 0.93
N LYS A 56 14.66 -6.12 2.06
CA LYS A 56 15.12 -6.91 3.19
C LYS A 56 15.02 -8.40 2.95
N SER A 57 14.07 -8.83 2.14
CA SER A 57 13.86 -10.26 1.91
C SER A 57 14.87 -10.82 0.91
N ASN A 58 15.61 -9.98 0.23
CA ASN A 58 16.70 -10.44 -0.61
C ASN A 58 17.93 -10.76 0.23
#